data_753a176c34647b619d1bb5de5f53ccad
#
_entry.id   753a176c34647b619d1bb5de5f53ccad
#
_cell.length_a   1.000
_cell.length_b   1.000
_cell.length_c   1.000
_cell.angle_alpha   90.00
_cell.angle_beta   90.00
_cell.angle_gamma   90.00
#
_symmetry.space_group_name_H-M   'P 1'
#
loop_
_entity.id
_entity.type
_entity.pdbx_description
1 polymer ?
#
loop_
_entity_poly.entity_id
_entity_poly.type
_entity_poly.pdbx_seq_one_letter_code
_entity_poly.pdbx_strand_id
1 'polypeptide(L)' 'MQCDECKSNLMIANSKFKSEEGSTDVFNEITLVCINPKCGNYCGTDLNNPLKVAATARNKVN' A
#
# COMPACT_ATOMS: atom_id res chain seq x y z
N MET A 1 2.27 -4.84 9.11
CA MET A 1 2.44 -5.78 8.00
C MET A 1 3.90 -5.77 7.56
N GLN A 2 4.44 -6.90 7.22
CA GLN A 2 5.86 -7.05 6.90
C GLN A 2 6.05 -7.58 5.49
N CYS A 3 7.19 -7.23 4.88
CA CYS A 3 7.57 -7.76 3.58
C CYS A 3 7.86 -9.26 3.71
N ASP A 4 7.35 -10.03 2.77
CA ASP A 4 7.51 -11.49 2.78
C ASP A 4 8.94 -11.94 2.54
N GLU A 5 9.75 -11.11 1.88
CA GLU A 5 11.13 -11.47 1.55
C GLU A 5 12.13 -11.02 2.59
N CYS A 6 12.09 -9.76 3.02
CA CYS A 6 13.09 -9.24 3.93
C CYS A 6 12.60 -9.07 5.37
N LYS A 7 11.31 -9.29 5.62
CA LYS A 7 10.69 -9.20 6.94
C LYS A 7 10.72 -7.81 7.56
N SER A 8 11.11 -6.79 6.79
CA SER A 8 11.04 -5.41 7.23
C SER A 8 9.59 -4.92 7.25
N ASN A 9 9.29 -3.97 8.12
CA ASN A 9 7.96 -3.38 8.16
C ASN A 9 7.67 -2.65 6.86
N LEU A 10 6.47 -2.84 6.34
CA LEU A 10 6.02 -2.12 5.15
C LEU A 10 5.64 -0.70 5.52
N MET A 11 5.76 0.20 4.55
CA MET A 11 5.39 1.61 4.72
C MET A 11 4.18 1.94 3.86
N ILE A 12 3.34 2.85 4.35
CA ILE A 12 2.21 3.34 3.57
C ILE A 12 2.74 4.33 2.54
N ALA A 13 2.63 3.96 1.26
CA ALA A 13 3.03 4.85 0.17
C ALA A 13 1.89 5.79 -0.21
N ASN A 14 0.65 5.32 -0.10
CA ASN A 14 -0.50 6.09 -0.51
C ASN A 14 -1.74 5.56 0.19
N SER A 15 -2.67 6.46 0.47
CA SER A 15 -4.00 6.07 0.92
C SER A 15 -5.02 6.96 0.22
N LYS A 16 -6.14 6.38 -0.18
CA LYS A 16 -7.19 7.12 -0.85
C LYS A 16 -8.55 6.55 -0.51
N PHE A 17 -9.56 7.40 -0.55
CA PHE A 17 -10.94 6.98 -0.36
C PHE A 17 -11.53 6.60 -1.70
N LYS A 18 -12.34 5.56 -1.69
CA LYS A 18 -12.99 5.09 -2.89
C LYS A 18 -14.40 4.67 -2.56
N SER A 19 -15.36 5.15 -3.33
CA SER A 19 -16.76 4.75 -3.20
C SER A 19 -17.19 4.03 -4.46
N GLU A 20 -18.03 3.02 -4.29
CA GLU A 20 -18.59 2.30 -5.43
C GLU A 20 -19.85 3.01 -5.92
N GLU A 21 -20.04 3.05 -7.23
CA GLU A 21 -21.21 3.64 -7.84
C GLU A 21 -22.46 2.86 -7.43
N GLY A 22 -23.48 3.58 -6.99
CA GLY A 22 -24.71 2.98 -6.54
C GLY A 22 -24.67 2.46 -5.11
N SER A 23 -23.56 2.67 -4.40
CA SER A 23 -23.39 2.25 -3.00
C SER A 23 -23.09 3.45 -2.12
N THR A 24 -23.55 3.39 -0.86
CA THR A 24 -23.21 4.39 0.14
C THR A 24 -21.92 4.03 0.88
N ASP A 25 -21.33 2.87 0.60
CA ASP A 25 -20.13 2.42 1.28
C ASP A 25 -18.91 3.17 0.75
N VAL A 26 -18.07 3.61 1.68
CA VAL A 26 -16.80 4.26 1.36
C VAL A 26 -15.67 3.43 1.95
N PHE A 27 -14.66 3.16 1.14
CA PHE A 27 -13.51 2.37 1.54
C PHE A 27 -12.26 3.22 1.51
N ASN A 28 -11.35 2.96 2.45
CA ASN A 28 -10.01 3.52 2.43
C ASN A 28 -9.05 2.46 1.90
N GLU A 29 -8.47 2.73 0.72
CA GLU A 29 -7.48 1.84 0.12
C GLU A 29 -6.08 2.32 0.45
N ILE A 30 -5.31 1.47 1.10
CA ILE A 30 -3.96 1.79 1.54
C ILE A 30 -2.98 0.95 0.73
N THR A 31 -2.00 1.61 0.11
CA THR A 31 -0.94 0.95 -0.64
C THR A 31 0.29 0.82 0.24
N LEU A 32 0.75 -0.39 0.45
CA LEU A 32 1.91 -0.70 1.29
C LEU A 32 3.09 -1.14 0.43
N VAL A 33 4.26 -0.64 0.75
CA VAL A 33 5.47 -0.87 -0.04
C VAL A 33 6.64 -1.26 0.88
N CYS A 34 7.60 -1.96 0.29
CA CYS A 34 8.85 -2.27 0.97
C CYS A 34 9.85 -1.15 0.75
N ILE A 35 10.43 -0.65 1.84
CA ILE A 35 11.39 0.46 1.78
C ILE A 35 12.84 0.00 2.01
N ASN A 36 13.08 -1.30 2.02
CA ASN A 36 14.43 -1.84 2.19
C ASN A 36 15.15 -1.88 0.83
N PRO A 37 16.16 -1.02 0.62
CA PRO A 37 16.84 -0.96 -0.69
C PRO A 37 17.59 -2.24 -1.05
N LYS A 38 17.84 -3.11 -0.08
CA LYS A 38 18.49 -4.39 -0.31
C LYS A 38 17.52 -5.51 -0.65
N CYS A 39 16.22 -5.23 -0.59
CA CYS A 39 15.17 -6.21 -0.88
C CYS A 39 14.80 -6.15 -2.36
N GLY A 40 14.54 -7.32 -2.96
CA GLY A 40 14.07 -7.38 -4.35
C GLY A 40 12.71 -6.73 -4.58
N ASN A 41 11.96 -6.50 -3.51
CA ASN A 41 10.65 -5.86 -3.57
C ASN A 41 10.70 -4.35 -3.27
N TYR A 42 11.89 -3.76 -3.26
CA TYR A 42 12.05 -2.34 -2.99
C TYR A 42 11.24 -1.50 -3.98
N CYS A 43 10.48 -0.55 -3.43
CA CYS A 43 9.56 0.28 -4.22
C CYS A 43 10.25 1.41 -4.99
N GLY A 44 11.53 1.67 -4.73
CA GLY A 44 12.24 2.80 -5.33
C GLY A 44 12.27 4.00 -4.39
N THR A 45 12.76 5.13 -4.89
CA THR A 45 12.94 6.33 -4.07
C THR A 45 11.72 7.25 -4.07
N ASP A 46 10.77 7.01 -4.96
CA ASP A 46 9.56 7.85 -5.08
C ASP A 46 8.34 7.08 -4.56
N LEU A 47 7.89 7.44 -3.36
CA LEU A 47 6.72 6.80 -2.74
C LEU A 47 5.41 7.17 -3.44
N ASN A 48 5.37 8.30 -4.14
CA ASN A 48 4.18 8.70 -4.90
C ASN A 48 4.01 7.86 -6.17
N ASN A 49 5.09 7.25 -6.64
CA ASN A 49 5.08 6.43 -7.85
C ASN A 49 5.94 5.18 -7.62
N PRO A 50 5.51 4.29 -6.74
CA PRO A 50 6.32 3.13 -6.40
C PRO A 50 6.46 2.17 -7.58
N LEU A 51 7.66 1.63 -7.73
CA LEU A 51 7.94 0.65 -8.79
C LEU A 51 7.31 -0.69 -8.49
N LYS A 52 7.17 -1.03 -7.20
CA LYS A 52 6.54 -2.27 -6.75
C LYS A 52 5.67 -2.01 -5.55
N VAL A 53 4.54 -2.69 -5.49
CA VAL A 53 3.61 -2.65 -4.36
C VAL A 53 3.67 -4.00 -3.66
N ALA A 54 3.95 -3.99 -2.36
CA ALA A 54 4.06 -5.22 -1.59
C ALA A 54 2.70 -5.76 -1.17
N ALA A 55 1.78 -4.87 -0.79
CA ALA A 55 0.46 -5.27 -0.35
C ALA A 55 -0.51 -4.10 -0.47
N THR A 56 -1.80 -4.41 -0.47
CA THR A 56 -2.84 -3.39 -0.39
C THR A 56 -3.81 -3.78 0.70
N ALA A 57 -4.31 -2.78 1.43
CA ALA A 57 -5.31 -2.99 2.46
C ALA A 57 -6.54 -2.14 2.11
N ARG A 58 -7.71 -2.68 2.41
CA ARG A 58 -8.97 -2.01 2.11
C ARG A 58 -9.85 -2.07 3.35
N ASN A 59 -10.20 -0.90 3.88
CA ASN A 59 -10.99 -0.80 5.09
C ASN A 59 -12.25 0.01 4.82
N LYS A 60 -13.37 -0.47 5.34
CA LYS A 60 -14.63 0.25 5.26
C LYS A 60 -14.60 1.41 6.26
N VAL A 61 -14.94 2.61 5.81
CA VAL A 61 -14.83 3.83 6.61
C VAL A 61 -16.16 4.21 7.25
N ASN A 62 -17.29 3.86 6.66
CA ASN A 62 -18.62 4.21 7.17
C ASN A 62 -19.45 3.02 7.57
#